data_bdf663371771625a52f66fe6071a8966
#
_entry.id   bdf663371771625a52f66fe6071a8966
#
_cell.length_a   1.000
_cell.length_b   1.000
_cell.length_c   1.000
_cell.angle_alpha   90.00
_cell.angle_beta   90.00
_cell.angle_gamma   90.00
#
_symmetry.space_group_name_H-M   'P 1'
#
loop_
_entity.id
_entity.type
_entity.pdbx_description
1 polymer ?
#
loop_
_entity_poly.entity_id
_entity_poly.type
_entity_poly.pdbx_seq_one_letter_code
_entity_poly.pdbx_strand_id
1 'polypeptide(L)'
;MGTSDRKQEAEAERARQLQLVEKLMEQGVSFADPARVDIRGKLICGDDVFIDINAVFEGEVSLGDNARIEPNNVIRDSVIGGGTIIHPNCHIEGASTGNDCEIGPFSRLRPGAELADNVKIGNFVEVKKSTIAGGSKVNHLSYIGDTTIGTGVNVGAGTITCNYDGAGKYQTIIGDKAFIGSGVELVAPVEIGAGATIGAGSTISKAAPAGKLTLERAKQTTVTGWKPPSKSNKR
;
A
#
# COMPACT_ATOMS: atom_id res chain seq x y z
N MET A 1 13.75 18.71 -41.07
CA MET A 1 13.42 17.72 -40.04
C MET A 1 12.04 17.19 -40.37
N GLY A 2 11.97 15.92 -40.84
CA GLY A 2 10.68 15.31 -41.17
C GLY A 2 9.80 15.25 -39.92
N THR A 3 8.55 15.63 -40.02
CA THR A 3 7.55 15.32 -39.02
C THR A 3 7.46 13.81 -38.98
N SER A 4 8.10 13.20 -37.98
CA SER A 4 7.86 11.80 -37.65
C SER A 4 6.34 11.62 -37.48
N ASP A 5 5.80 10.67 -38.27
CA ASP A 5 4.37 10.41 -38.20
C ASP A 5 4.08 9.75 -36.83
N ARG A 6 3.30 10.43 -36.00
CA ARG A 6 2.91 9.95 -34.65
C ARG A 6 2.39 8.51 -34.67
N LYS A 7 1.76 8.13 -35.80
CA LYS A 7 1.29 6.76 -35.99
C LYS A 7 2.45 5.78 -36.11
N GLN A 8 3.47 6.11 -36.90
CA GLN A 8 4.67 5.28 -37.05
C GLN A 8 5.45 5.16 -35.74
N GLU A 9 5.55 6.24 -34.96
CA GLU A 9 6.16 6.21 -33.62
C GLU A 9 5.41 5.26 -32.69
N ALA A 10 4.07 5.35 -32.66
CA ALA A 10 3.23 4.49 -31.83
C ALA A 10 3.31 3.01 -32.26
N GLU A 11 3.35 2.74 -33.55
CA GLU A 11 3.50 1.38 -34.11
C GLU A 11 4.87 0.80 -33.79
N ALA A 12 5.94 1.60 -33.91
CA ALA A 12 7.31 1.19 -33.55
C ALA A 12 7.44 0.89 -32.06
N GLU A 13 6.85 1.75 -31.19
CA GLU A 13 6.85 1.50 -29.75
C GLU A 13 6.08 0.22 -29.40
N ARG A 14 4.90 0.00 -29.99
CA ARG A 14 4.13 -1.24 -29.73
C ARG A 14 4.91 -2.48 -30.18
N ALA A 15 5.59 -2.43 -31.33
CA ALA A 15 6.44 -3.53 -31.79
C ALA A 15 7.59 -3.80 -30.80
N ARG A 16 8.22 -2.75 -30.27
CA ARG A 16 9.26 -2.87 -29.24
C ARG A 16 8.74 -3.51 -27.97
N GLN A 17 7.55 -3.10 -27.50
CA GLN A 17 6.91 -3.67 -26.30
C GLN A 17 6.63 -5.16 -26.48
N LEU A 18 6.10 -5.58 -27.64
CA LEU A 18 5.84 -6.99 -27.92
C LEU A 18 7.14 -7.82 -27.87
N GLN A 19 8.23 -7.32 -28.45
CA GLN A 19 9.53 -8.01 -28.39
C GLN A 19 10.06 -8.18 -26.95
N LEU A 20 9.81 -7.20 -26.05
CA LEU A 20 10.19 -7.32 -24.64
C LEU A 20 9.36 -8.40 -23.94
N VAL A 21 8.06 -8.40 -24.18
CA VAL A 21 7.14 -9.38 -23.60
C VAL A 21 7.43 -10.79 -24.11
N GLU A 22 7.69 -10.96 -25.42
CA GLU A 22 8.08 -12.26 -26.02
C GLU A 22 9.31 -12.85 -25.33
N LYS A 23 10.35 -12.05 -25.10
CA LYS A 23 11.55 -12.49 -24.37
C LYS A 23 11.25 -12.97 -22.94
N LEU A 24 10.34 -12.30 -22.24
CA LEU A 24 9.92 -12.72 -20.92
C LEU A 24 9.10 -14.01 -20.96
N MET A 25 8.25 -14.18 -21.98
CA MET A 25 7.51 -15.43 -22.19
C MET A 25 8.46 -16.61 -22.46
N GLU A 26 9.53 -16.40 -23.26
CA GLU A 26 10.59 -17.38 -23.47
C GLU A 26 11.33 -17.77 -22.16
N GLN A 27 11.32 -16.88 -21.17
CA GLN A 27 11.87 -17.11 -19.82
C GLN A 27 10.85 -17.69 -18.83
N GLY A 28 9.62 -18.01 -19.28
CA GLY A 28 8.61 -18.65 -18.47
C GLY A 28 7.59 -17.71 -17.82
N VAL A 29 7.60 -16.41 -18.16
CA VAL A 29 6.56 -15.48 -17.66
C VAL A 29 5.26 -15.68 -18.42
N SER A 30 4.15 -15.74 -17.70
CA SER A 30 2.80 -15.84 -18.27
C SER A 30 2.11 -14.47 -18.34
N PHE A 31 1.48 -14.16 -19.46
CA PHE A 31 0.72 -12.93 -19.67
C PHE A 31 -0.71 -13.26 -20.06
N ALA A 32 -1.69 -12.56 -19.47
CA ALA A 32 -3.09 -12.70 -19.87
C ALA A 32 -3.32 -12.15 -21.30
N ASP A 33 -2.68 -11.04 -21.63
CA ASP A 33 -2.67 -10.44 -22.99
C ASP A 33 -1.32 -9.71 -23.22
N PRO A 34 -0.41 -10.29 -24.01
CA PRO A 34 0.89 -9.71 -24.31
C PRO A 34 0.84 -8.31 -24.93
N ALA A 35 -0.23 -7.96 -25.62
CA ALA A 35 -0.37 -6.65 -26.26
C ALA A 35 -0.79 -5.54 -25.30
N ARG A 36 -1.14 -5.88 -24.06
CA ARG A 36 -1.69 -4.94 -23.06
C ARG A 36 -0.79 -4.76 -21.84
N VAL A 37 0.51 -4.86 -22.03
CA VAL A 37 1.51 -4.60 -20.99
C VAL A 37 2.53 -3.63 -21.55
N ASP A 38 2.96 -2.66 -20.76
CA ASP A 38 3.98 -1.69 -21.11
C ASP A 38 5.18 -1.79 -20.16
N ILE A 39 6.37 -1.98 -20.74
CA ILE A 39 7.65 -2.03 -20.01
C ILE A 39 8.48 -0.81 -20.43
N ARG A 40 8.54 0.19 -19.53
CA ARG A 40 9.22 1.47 -19.74
C ARG A 40 10.49 1.53 -18.90
N GLY A 41 11.35 0.53 -19.08
CA GLY A 41 12.58 0.38 -18.32
C GLY A 41 13.06 -1.06 -18.37
N LYS A 42 13.49 -1.59 -17.24
CA LYS A 42 13.98 -2.95 -17.07
C LYS A 42 13.03 -3.73 -16.16
N LEU A 43 12.49 -4.83 -16.68
CA LEU A 43 11.70 -5.78 -15.91
C LEU A 43 12.48 -7.10 -15.79
N ILE A 44 12.70 -7.56 -14.57
CA ILE A 44 13.32 -8.84 -14.24
C ILE A 44 12.27 -9.68 -13.54
N CYS A 45 12.05 -10.90 -14.02
CA CYS A 45 11.10 -11.83 -13.43
C CYS A 45 11.81 -13.12 -13.01
N GLY A 46 11.38 -13.67 -11.89
CA GLY A 46 11.67 -15.04 -11.50
C GLY A 46 10.80 -16.05 -12.25
N ASP A 47 10.79 -17.28 -11.75
CA ASP A 47 10.04 -18.37 -12.35
C ASP A 47 8.53 -18.24 -12.08
N ASP A 48 7.69 -18.71 -13.01
CA ASP A 48 6.23 -18.81 -12.89
C ASP A 48 5.50 -17.48 -12.53
N VAL A 49 6.05 -16.34 -12.93
CA VAL A 49 5.42 -15.03 -12.77
C VAL A 49 4.21 -14.91 -13.69
N PHE A 50 3.10 -14.38 -13.19
CA PHE A 50 1.91 -14.05 -13.97
C PHE A 50 1.65 -12.54 -14.00
N ILE A 51 1.44 -11.98 -15.19
CA ILE A 51 1.15 -10.56 -15.40
C ILE A 51 -0.16 -10.41 -16.18
N ASP A 52 -1.11 -9.71 -15.60
CA ASP A 52 -2.40 -9.43 -16.20
C ASP A 52 -2.39 -8.15 -17.03
N ILE A 53 -3.52 -7.83 -17.65
CA ILE A 53 -3.69 -6.73 -18.59
C ILE A 53 -3.47 -5.34 -17.97
N ASN A 54 -3.01 -4.39 -18.80
CA ASN A 54 -2.84 -2.99 -18.43
C ASN A 54 -1.82 -2.78 -17.29
N ALA A 55 -0.91 -3.71 -17.07
CA ALA A 55 0.21 -3.51 -16.17
C ALA A 55 1.26 -2.60 -16.84
N VAL A 56 1.76 -1.62 -16.10
CA VAL A 56 2.82 -0.71 -16.54
C VAL A 56 4.00 -0.82 -15.58
N PHE A 57 5.17 -1.14 -16.13
CA PHE A 57 6.42 -1.22 -15.38
C PHE A 57 7.36 -0.10 -15.82
N GLU A 58 7.85 0.71 -14.86
CA GLU A 58 8.72 1.85 -15.13
C GLU A 58 10.02 1.76 -14.32
N GLY A 59 11.14 2.24 -14.88
CA GLY A 59 12.45 2.20 -14.24
C GLY A 59 12.98 0.77 -14.09
N GLU A 60 13.50 0.40 -12.93
CA GLU A 60 13.94 -0.95 -12.61
C GLU A 60 12.95 -1.67 -11.71
N VAL A 61 12.31 -2.72 -12.23
CA VAL A 61 11.36 -3.54 -11.48
C VAL A 61 11.83 -4.98 -11.45
N SER A 62 11.77 -5.61 -10.27
CA SER A 62 12.06 -7.01 -10.06
C SER A 62 10.86 -7.72 -9.44
N LEU A 63 10.45 -8.83 -10.04
CA LEU A 63 9.37 -9.70 -9.56
C LEU A 63 9.97 -11.06 -9.19
N GLY A 64 9.77 -11.51 -7.96
CA GLY A 64 10.21 -12.83 -7.49
C GLY A 64 9.35 -13.98 -8.06
N ASP A 65 9.78 -15.21 -7.82
CA ASP A 65 9.13 -16.42 -8.31
C ASP A 65 7.66 -16.47 -7.88
N ASN A 66 6.79 -16.95 -8.75
CA ASN A 66 5.34 -17.06 -8.50
C ASN A 66 4.63 -15.73 -8.17
N ALA A 67 5.25 -14.59 -8.40
CA ALA A 67 4.58 -13.30 -8.21
C ALA A 67 3.42 -13.14 -9.18
N ARG A 68 2.32 -12.57 -8.70
CA ARG A 68 1.12 -12.35 -9.49
C ARG A 68 0.75 -10.88 -9.54
N ILE A 69 0.77 -10.30 -10.73
CA ILE A 69 0.39 -8.91 -10.96
C ILE A 69 -0.98 -8.90 -11.64
N GLU A 70 -2.01 -8.50 -10.90
CA GLU A 70 -3.38 -8.40 -11.41
C GLU A 70 -3.60 -7.11 -12.23
N PRO A 71 -4.77 -6.88 -12.84
CA PRO A 71 -4.92 -5.83 -13.85
C PRO A 71 -4.73 -4.40 -13.34
N ASN A 72 -4.33 -3.50 -14.26
CA ASN A 72 -4.30 -2.04 -14.07
C ASN A 72 -3.31 -1.56 -13.00
N ASN A 73 -2.21 -2.25 -12.80
CA ASN A 73 -1.17 -1.88 -11.85
C ASN A 73 -0.08 -1.02 -12.51
N VAL A 74 0.42 -0.04 -11.77
CA VAL A 74 1.62 0.73 -12.12
C VAL A 74 2.69 0.45 -11.08
N ILE A 75 3.82 -0.09 -11.52
CA ILE A 75 4.95 -0.45 -10.65
C ILE A 75 6.21 0.23 -11.17
N ARG A 76 6.86 1.03 -10.31
CA ARG A 76 8.06 1.78 -10.66
C ARG A 76 9.17 1.56 -9.65
N ASP A 77 10.41 1.34 -10.12
CA ASP A 77 11.63 1.29 -9.29
C ASP A 77 11.44 0.46 -8.00
N SER A 78 10.91 -0.74 -8.11
CA SER A 78 10.43 -1.53 -6.97
C SER A 78 10.83 -2.99 -7.06
N VAL A 79 10.93 -3.64 -5.90
CA VAL A 79 11.22 -5.07 -5.76
C VAL A 79 10.02 -5.76 -5.14
N ILE A 80 9.44 -6.72 -5.83
CA ILE A 80 8.30 -7.52 -5.38
C ILE A 80 8.78 -8.94 -5.10
N GLY A 81 8.64 -9.39 -3.87
CA GLY A 81 9.06 -10.73 -3.44
C GLY A 81 8.21 -11.87 -4.03
N GLY A 82 8.73 -13.08 -3.92
CA GLY A 82 8.09 -14.27 -4.47
C GLY A 82 6.74 -14.57 -3.82
N GLY A 83 5.82 -15.20 -4.57
CA GLY A 83 4.48 -15.52 -4.10
C GLY A 83 3.58 -14.31 -3.80
N THR A 84 4.10 -13.09 -3.97
CA THR A 84 3.36 -11.86 -3.67
C THR A 84 2.30 -11.58 -4.73
N ILE A 85 1.12 -11.20 -4.28
CA ILE A 85 -0.02 -10.83 -5.14
C ILE A 85 -0.25 -9.33 -5.06
N ILE A 86 -0.18 -8.67 -6.21
CA ILE A 86 -0.58 -7.27 -6.35
C ILE A 86 -1.97 -7.24 -6.99
N HIS A 87 -2.97 -6.96 -6.17
CA HIS A 87 -4.36 -6.85 -6.60
C HIS A 87 -4.61 -5.64 -7.51
N PRO A 88 -5.76 -5.54 -8.20
CA PRO A 88 -5.97 -4.53 -9.22
C PRO A 88 -5.86 -3.09 -8.73
N ASN A 89 -5.42 -2.21 -9.65
CA ASN A 89 -5.43 -0.75 -9.48
C ASN A 89 -4.52 -0.25 -8.35
N CYS A 90 -3.38 -0.88 -8.13
CA CYS A 90 -2.37 -0.40 -7.20
C CYS A 90 -1.33 0.49 -7.91
N HIS A 91 -0.74 1.41 -7.14
CA HIS A 91 0.40 2.20 -7.56
C HIS A 91 1.56 1.98 -6.58
N ILE A 92 2.63 1.39 -7.09
CA ILE A 92 3.81 1.03 -6.29
C ILE A 92 5.03 1.74 -6.86
N GLU A 93 5.72 2.53 -6.04
CA GLU A 93 6.87 3.31 -6.46
C GLU A 93 7.95 3.30 -5.38
N GLY A 94 9.20 2.96 -5.75
CA GLY A 94 10.36 2.99 -4.85
C GLY A 94 10.14 2.18 -3.57
N ALA A 95 9.48 1.02 -3.69
CA ALA A 95 9.10 0.18 -2.57
C ALA A 95 9.66 -1.24 -2.70
N SER A 96 9.76 -1.94 -1.59
CA SER A 96 10.12 -3.35 -1.57
C SER A 96 9.13 -4.19 -0.76
N THR A 97 8.85 -5.40 -1.23
CA THR A 97 8.09 -6.39 -0.48
C THR A 97 8.93 -7.64 -0.28
N GLY A 98 8.75 -8.29 0.86
CA GLY A 98 9.14 -9.69 1.07
C GLY A 98 8.22 -10.64 0.30
N ASN A 99 8.29 -11.91 0.65
CA ASN A 99 7.53 -12.97 0.02
C ASN A 99 6.10 -13.07 0.57
N ASP A 100 5.21 -13.68 -0.22
CA ASP A 100 3.84 -14.01 0.18
C ASP A 100 3.03 -12.82 0.72
N CYS A 101 3.31 -11.62 0.22
CA CYS A 101 2.54 -10.43 0.54
C CYS A 101 1.26 -10.34 -0.30
N GLU A 102 0.24 -9.67 0.24
CA GLU A 102 -0.97 -9.32 -0.49
C GLU A 102 -1.15 -7.80 -0.46
N ILE A 103 -1.17 -7.14 -1.64
CA ILE A 103 -1.24 -5.69 -1.76
C ILE A 103 -2.46 -5.29 -2.57
N GLY A 104 -3.33 -4.47 -2.01
CA GLY A 104 -4.48 -3.92 -2.70
C GLY A 104 -5.82 -4.60 -2.40
N PRO A 105 -6.82 -4.35 -3.27
CA PRO A 105 -6.81 -3.43 -4.42
C PRO A 105 -6.79 -1.94 -4.02
N PHE A 106 -6.49 -1.05 -4.98
CA PHE A 106 -6.47 0.40 -4.77
C PHE A 106 -5.52 0.86 -3.66
N SER A 107 -4.36 0.23 -3.54
CA SER A 107 -3.34 0.61 -2.56
C SER A 107 -2.22 1.40 -3.21
N ARG A 108 -1.56 2.23 -2.40
CA ARG A 108 -0.40 2.99 -2.82
C ARG A 108 0.80 2.73 -1.92
N LEU A 109 1.85 2.13 -2.47
CA LEU A 109 3.16 2.09 -1.83
C LEU A 109 4.04 3.19 -2.42
N ARG A 110 4.56 4.05 -1.56
CA ARG A 110 5.40 5.19 -1.94
C ARG A 110 6.85 4.94 -1.58
N PRO A 111 7.79 5.77 -2.10
CA PRO A 111 9.21 5.59 -1.85
C PRO A 111 9.56 5.39 -0.37
N GLY A 112 10.35 4.35 -0.10
CA GLY A 112 10.76 3.94 1.24
C GLY A 112 9.71 3.14 2.00
N ALA A 113 8.71 2.57 1.33
CA ALA A 113 7.86 1.54 1.90
C ALA A 113 8.57 0.18 1.81
N GLU A 114 8.81 -0.46 2.95
CA GLU A 114 9.50 -1.74 3.06
C GLU A 114 8.61 -2.73 3.82
N LEU A 115 8.16 -3.77 3.14
CA LEU A 115 7.30 -4.81 3.72
C LEU A 115 8.08 -6.11 3.85
N ALA A 116 8.05 -6.73 5.02
CA ALA A 116 8.59 -8.07 5.21
C ALA A 116 7.60 -9.15 4.69
N ASP A 117 7.94 -10.42 4.89
CA ASP A 117 7.13 -11.54 4.40
C ASP A 117 5.73 -11.59 5.03
N ASN A 118 4.75 -12.06 4.26
CA ASN A 118 3.37 -12.29 4.71
C ASN A 118 2.65 -11.01 5.19
N VAL A 119 3.07 -9.83 4.76
CA VAL A 119 2.38 -8.57 5.08
C VAL A 119 1.16 -8.41 4.17
N LYS A 120 0.05 -7.91 4.77
CA LYS A 120 -1.18 -7.59 4.03
C LYS A 120 -1.47 -6.10 4.07
N ILE A 121 -1.53 -5.49 2.90
CA ILE A 121 -1.94 -4.10 2.69
C ILE A 121 -3.23 -4.13 1.87
N GLY A 122 -4.34 -3.77 2.47
CA GLY A 122 -5.64 -3.85 1.82
C GLY A 122 -6.04 -2.55 1.13
N ASN A 123 -7.32 -2.47 0.77
CA ASN A 123 -7.84 -1.42 -0.09
C ASN A 123 -7.80 0.00 0.53
N PHE A 124 -7.47 0.95 -0.33
CA PHE A 124 -7.36 2.38 0.01
C PHE A 124 -6.37 2.64 1.17
N VAL A 125 -5.27 1.91 1.17
CA VAL A 125 -4.16 2.11 2.12
C VAL A 125 -3.01 2.77 1.40
N GLU A 126 -2.44 3.81 2.01
CA GLU A 126 -1.21 4.43 1.55
C GLU A 126 -0.09 4.19 2.57
N VAL A 127 1.06 3.69 2.09
CA VAL A 127 2.27 3.47 2.90
C VAL A 127 3.42 4.31 2.34
N LYS A 128 4.14 5.04 3.19
CA LYS A 128 5.26 5.89 2.80
C LYS A 128 6.37 5.88 3.85
N LYS A 129 7.63 5.68 3.43
CA LYS A 129 8.79 5.72 4.32
C LYS A 129 8.54 4.94 5.62
N SER A 130 8.11 3.71 5.50
CA SER A 130 7.69 2.89 6.63
C SER A 130 8.14 1.46 6.45
N THR A 131 8.58 0.85 7.54
CA THR A 131 8.94 -0.57 7.59
C THR A 131 7.85 -1.34 8.30
N ILE A 132 7.33 -2.39 7.68
CA ILE A 132 6.27 -3.24 8.23
C ILE A 132 6.79 -4.67 8.34
N ALA A 133 6.92 -5.16 9.56
CA ALA A 133 7.45 -6.50 9.83
C ALA A 133 6.41 -7.61 9.55
N GLY A 134 6.91 -8.83 9.46
CA GLY A 134 6.20 -9.98 8.93
C GLY A 134 4.86 -10.30 9.59
N GLY A 135 3.91 -10.74 8.78
CA GLY A 135 2.57 -11.12 9.20
C GLY A 135 1.66 -9.98 9.69
N SER A 136 2.11 -8.74 9.57
CA SER A 136 1.32 -7.58 9.97
C SER A 136 0.30 -7.20 8.90
N LYS A 137 -0.80 -6.58 9.32
CA LYS A 137 -1.96 -6.29 8.47
C LYS A 137 -2.41 -4.85 8.62
N VAL A 138 -2.57 -4.15 7.48
CA VAL A 138 -3.17 -2.82 7.35
C VAL A 138 -4.21 -2.91 6.23
N ASN A 139 -5.44 -3.27 6.55
CA ASN A 139 -6.36 -3.77 5.54
C ASN A 139 -7.30 -2.73 4.92
N HIS A 140 -7.53 -1.56 5.55
CA HIS A 140 -8.59 -0.67 5.09
C HIS A 140 -8.33 0.80 5.39
N LEU A 141 -8.44 1.67 4.37
CA LEU A 141 -8.65 3.12 4.51
C LEU A 141 -7.65 3.80 5.46
N SER A 142 -6.37 3.45 5.39
CA SER A 142 -5.38 3.90 6.36
C SER A 142 -4.22 4.63 5.71
N TYR A 143 -3.62 5.58 6.43
CA TYR A 143 -2.36 6.21 6.06
C TYR A 143 -1.26 5.83 7.05
N ILE A 144 -0.19 5.21 6.54
CA ILE A 144 1.00 4.80 7.30
C ILE A 144 2.21 5.56 6.75
N GLY A 145 2.67 6.56 7.46
CA GLY A 145 3.80 7.40 7.06
C GLY A 145 4.84 7.53 8.16
N ASP A 146 6.13 7.44 7.77
CA ASP A 146 7.28 7.56 8.68
C ASP A 146 7.12 6.64 9.93
N THR A 147 6.76 5.36 9.72
CA THR A 147 6.34 4.43 10.77
C THR A 147 7.16 3.15 10.74
N THR A 148 7.48 2.61 11.91
CA THR A 148 7.98 1.25 12.07
C THR A 148 6.91 0.40 12.73
N ILE A 149 6.49 -0.68 12.07
CA ILE A 149 5.49 -1.63 12.56
C ILE A 149 6.16 -2.97 12.81
N GLY A 150 6.01 -3.49 14.02
CA GLY A 150 6.51 -4.80 14.44
C GLY A 150 5.77 -5.98 13.78
N THR A 151 6.13 -7.18 14.20
CA THR A 151 5.61 -8.44 13.67
C THR A 151 4.19 -8.72 14.17
N GLY A 152 3.31 -9.20 13.29
CA GLY A 152 1.97 -9.66 13.64
C GLY A 152 1.03 -8.57 14.17
N VAL A 153 1.28 -7.33 13.82
CA VAL A 153 0.44 -6.18 14.19
C VAL A 153 -0.83 -6.17 13.34
N ASN A 154 -1.94 -5.82 13.96
CA ASN A 154 -3.19 -5.55 13.23
C ASN A 154 -3.57 -4.09 13.34
N VAL A 155 -3.63 -3.39 12.21
CA VAL A 155 -4.06 -1.99 12.13
C VAL A 155 -5.51 -1.93 11.64
N GLY A 156 -6.37 -1.36 12.47
CA GLY A 156 -7.80 -1.20 12.20
C GLY A 156 -8.08 -0.15 11.10
N ALA A 157 -9.25 -0.27 10.51
CA ALA A 157 -9.69 0.60 9.42
C ALA A 157 -9.70 2.08 9.82
N GLY A 158 -9.24 2.96 8.91
CA GLY A 158 -9.25 4.40 9.14
C GLY A 158 -8.17 4.89 10.11
N THR A 159 -7.11 4.11 10.32
CA THR A 159 -5.98 4.53 11.16
C THR A 159 -5.09 5.50 10.39
N ILE A 160 -4.70 6.59 11.04
CA ILE A 160 -3.81 7.60 10.50
C ILE A 160 -2.59 7.76 11.41
N THR A 161 -1.39 7.63 10.86
CA THR A 161 -0.17 8.08 11.54
C THR A 161 0.02 9.57 11.23
N CYS A 162 -0.24 10.43 12.21
CA CYS A 162 -0.13 11.88 12.07
C CYS A 162 1.34 12.29 12.19
N ASN A 163 2.09 12.12 11.10
CA ASN A 163 3.55 12.23 11.08
C ASN A 163 4.09 13.63 10.80
N TYR A 164 3.24 14.63 10.55
CA TYR A 164 3.63 15.97 10.17
C TYR A 164 2.91 17.04 11.01
N ASP A 165 3.67 17.96 11.61
CA ASP A 165 3.15 19.01 12.49
C ASP A 165 3.04 20.40 11.83
N GLY A 166 3.28 20.46 10.52
CA GLY A 166 3.33 21.72 9.77
C GLY A 166 4.76 22.21 9.50
N ALA A 167 5.76 21.69 10.20
CA ALA A 167 7.18 22.05 10.04
C ALA A 167 8.09 20.83 9.90
N GLY A 168 7.94 19.83 10.77
CA GLY A 168 8.77 18.62 10.84
C GLY A 168 7.97 17.33 10.64
N LYS A 169 8.69 16.25 10.36
CA LYS A 169 8.13 14.88 10.32
C LYS A 169 8.70 14.08 11.47
N TYR A 170 7.83 13.28 12.07
CA TYR A 170 8.12 12.50 13.25
C TYR A 170 7.70 11.05 13.06
N GLN A 171 8.36 10.16 13.79
CA GLN A 171 8.17 8.73 13.67
C GLN A 171 7.09 8.20 14.62
N THR A 172 6.33 7.23 14.11
CA THR A 172 5.48 6.35 14.92
C THR A 172 6.16 4.98 15.02
N ILE A 173 6.19 4.40 16.22
CA ILE A 173 6.71 3.04 16.47
C ILE A 173 5.57 2.19 17.03
N ILE A 174 5.28 1.06 16.39
CA ILE A 174 4.26 0.11 16.84
C ILE A 174 4.96 -1.23 17.09
N GLY A 175 4.96 -1.66 18.35
CA GLY A 175 5.59 -2.91 18.78
C GLY A 175 4.84 -4.16 18.32
N ASP A 176 5.54 -5.30 18.40
CA ASP A 176 5.03 -6.59 17.95
C ASP A 176 3.64 -6.93 18.53
N LYS A 177 2.80 -7.57 17.72
CA LYS A 177 1.48 -8.07 18.13
C LYS A 177 0.54 -7.01 18.72
N ALA A 178 0.82 -5.72 18.49
CA ALA A 178 -0.10 -4.66 18.89
C ALA A 178 -1.39 -4.72 18.06
N PHE A 179 -2.49 -4.34 18.68
CA PHE A 179 -3.79 -4.21 18.03
C PHE A 179 -4.23 -2.76 18.05
N ILE A 180 -4.32 -2.14 16.87
CA ILE A 180 -4.81 -0.78 16.71
C ILE A 180 -6.28 -0.83 16.31
N GLY A 181 -7.15 -0.25 17.10
CA GLY A 181 -8.59 -0.18 16.81
C GLY A 181 -8.88 0.69 15.59
N SER A 182 -10.08 0.56 15.03
CA SER A 182 -10.50 1.37 13.90
C SER A 182 -10.67 2.84 14.26
N GLY A 183 -10.40 3.75 13.29
CA GLY A 183 -10.54 5.20 13.48
C GLY A 183 -9.58 5.77 14.52
N VAL A 184 -8.37 5.22 14.60
CA VAL A 184 -7.33 5.68 15.52
C VAL A 184 -6.40 6.66 14.83
N GLU A 185 -6.06 7.74 15.53
CA GLU A 185 -5.03 8.68 15.13
C GLU A 185 -3.82 8.55 16.05
N LEU A 186 -2.65 8.26 15.48
CA LEU A 186 -1.38 8.16 16.19
C LEU A 186 -0.58 9.44 15.91
N VAL A 187 -0.54 10.33 16.90
CA VAL A 187 0.14 11.65 16.76
C VAL A 187 1.62 11.49 17.09
N ALA A 188 2.42 11.46 16.05
CA ALA A 188 3.87 11.29 16.18
C ALA A 188 4.58 12.55 16.76
N PRO A 189 5.69 12.38 17.54
CA PRO A 189 6.32 11.10 17.86
C PRO A 189 5.54 10.30 18.89
N VAL A 190 5.27 9.03 18.61
CA VAL A 190 4.51 8.16 19.54
C VAL A 190 5.00 6.72 19.45
N GLU A 191 4.99 6.02 20.59
CA GLU A 191 5.35 4.62 20.69
C GLU A 191 4.19 3.80 21.27
N ILE A 192 3.83 2.74 20.58
CA ILE A 192 2.83 1.75 21.01
C ILE A 192 3.60 0.48 21.38
N GLY A 193 3.57 0.10 22.63
CA GLY A 193 4.29 -1.05 23.17
C GLY A 193 3.80 -2.39 22.60
N ALA A 194 4.66 -3.39 22.63
CA ALA A 194 4.33 -4.73 22.12
C ALA A 194 3.08 -5.31 22.81
N GLY A 195 2.18 -5.92 22.05
CA GLY A 195 0.93 -6.49 22.55
C GLY A 195 -0.06 -5.47 23.13
N ALA A 196 0.20 -4.17 22.98
CA ALA A 196 -0.76 -3.15 23.41
C ALA A 196 -2.02 -3.17 22.55
N THR A 197 -3.14 -2.81 23.13
CA THR A 197 -4.40 -2.61 22.42
C THR A 197 -4.77 -1.12 22.48
N ILE A 198 -5.00 -0.51 21.32
CA ILE A 198 -5.53 0.84 21.23
C ILE A 198 -7.03 0.77 20.94
N GLY A 199 -7.82 1.39 21.82
CA GLY A 199 -9.28 1.42 21.67
C GLY A 199 -9.70 2.20 20.42
N ALA A 200 -10.67 1.67 19.68
CA ALA A 200 -11.19 2.33 18.47
C ALA A 200 -11.65 3.77 18.74
N GLY A 201 -11.45 4.67 17.77
CA GLY A 201 -11.82 6.08 17.85
C GLY A 201 -10.96 6.90 18.83
N SER A 202 -9.74 6.46 19.10
CA SER A 202 -8.81 7.16 20.01
C SER A 202 -7.80 8.00 19.26
N THR A 203 -7.41 9.15 19.84
CA THR A 203 -6.29 9.97 19.41
C THR A 203 -5.15 9.80 20.41
N ILE A 204 -4.09 9.10 20.03
CA ILE A 204 -2.98 8.74 20.91
C ILE A 204 -1.79 9.65 20.66
N SER A 205 -1.43 10.48 21.62
CA SER A 205 -0.31 11.45 21.56
C SER A 205 0.80 11.17 22.58
N LYS A 206 0.70 10.10 23.35
CA LYS A 206 1.70 9.66 24.33
C LYS A 206 1.90 8.17 24.22
N ALA A 207 3.05 7.67 24.69
CA ALA A 207 3.36 6.26 24.66
C ALA A 207 2.25 5.39 25.30
N ALA A 208 1.88 4.31 24.61
CA ALA A 208 0.95 3.30 25.12
C ALA A 208 1.75 2.10 25.64
N PRO A 209 1.64 1.74 26.93
CA PRO A 209 2.43 0.67 27.52
C PRO A 209 2.13 -0.71 26.91
N ALA A 210 3.16 -1.55 26.83
CA ALA A 210 3.06 -2.91 26.34
C ALA A 210 1.98 -3.74 27.09
N GLY A 211 1.24 -4.56 26.34
CA GLY A 211 0.24 -5.48 26.87
C GLY A 211 -0.93 -4.83 27.61
N LYS A 212 -1.18 -3.54 27.37
CA LYS A 212 -2.26 -2.79 28.03
C LYS A 212 -3.27 -2.26 27.03
N LEU A 213 -4.48 -2.00 27.48
CA LEU A 213 -5.48 -1.23 26.75
C LEU A 213 -5.24 0.26 27.02
N THR A 214 -5.01 1.01 25.95
CA THR A 214 -4.95 2.48 25.98
C THR A 214 -6.05 3.03 25.10
N LEU A 215 -6.79 4.01 25.61
CA LEU A 215 -7.84 4.68 24.85
C LEU A 215 -7.95 6.16 25.29
N GLU A 216 -8.31 7.00 24.33
CA GLU A 216 -8.63 8.40 24.54
C GLU A 216 -9.92 8.69 23.77
N ARG A 217 -11.03 8.84 24.46
CA ARG A 217 -12.35 9.12 23.91
C ARG A 217 -13.18 9.96 24.85
N ALA A 218 -13.96 10.89 24.29
CA ALA A 218 -14.96 11.60 25.08
C ALA A 218 -16.03 10.63 25.61
N LYS A 219 -16.60 10.97 26.79
CA LYS A 219 -17.74 10.20 27.32
C LYS A 219 -18.94 10.33 26.38
N GLN A 220 -19.52 9.20 26.01
CA GLN A 220 -20.73 9.19 25.17
C GLN A 220 -21.87 9.91 25.91
N THR A 221 -22.52 10.83 25.22
CA THR A 221 -23.69 11.57 25.74
C THR A 221 -24.84 11.43 24.76
N THR A 222 -26.02 11.13 25.28
CA THR A 222 -27.26 11.11 24.51
C THR A 222 -28.11 12.32 24.88
N VAL A 223 -28.45 13.14 23.88
CA VAL A 223 -29.35 14.29 24.07
C VAL A 223 -30.77 13.84 23.84
N THR A 224 -31.52 13.64 24.93
CA THR A 224 -32.95 13.31 24.85
C THR A 224 -33.76 14.51 24.37
N GLY A 225 -34.68 14.29 23.43
CA GLY A 225 -35.50 15.38 22.88
C GLY A 225 -34.84 16.16 21.74
N TRP A 226 -33.62 15.79 21.27
CA TRP A 226 -33.02 16.35 20.10
C TRP A 226 -33.91 16.11 18.86
N LYS A 227 -34.14 17.18 18.08
CA LYS A 227 -34.87 17.11 16.82
C LYS A 227 -33.94 17.51 15.67
N PRO A 228 -33.95 16.77 14.53
CA PRO A 228 -33.17 17.16 13.37
C PRO A 228 -33.62 18.54 12.84
N PRO A 229 -32.69 19.34 12.29
CA PRO A 229 -33.06 20.58 11.63
C PRO A 229 -34.05 20.29 10.50
N SER A 230 -35.17 21.00 10.48
CA SER A 230 -36.13 20.96 9.36
C SER A 230 -35.88 22.13 8.39
N LYS A 231 -36.02 21.86 7.08
CA LYS A 231 -35.99 22.94 6.09
C LYS A 231 -37.18 23.83 6.39
N SER A 232 -36.97 25.06 6.83
CA SER A 232 -38.05 26.07 6.84
C SER A 232 -38.49 26.29 5.41
N ASN A 233 -39.79 26.13 5.12
CA ASN A 233 -40.37 26.61 3.87
C ASN A 233 -40.17 28.12 3.84
N LYS A 234 -39.10 28.59 3.23
CA LYS A 234 -39.05 29.98 2.78
C LYS A 234 -40.02 30.09 1.62
N ARG A 235 -41.20 30.64 1.90
CA ARG A 235 -42.07 31.21 0.87
C ARG A 235 -41.44 32.46 0.29
#